data_416d7fe3602c8652c5f6eb09f0d2894a
#
_entry.id   416d7fe3602c8652c5f6eb09f0d2894a
#
_cell.length_a   1.000
_cell.length_b   1.000
_cell.length_c   1.000
_cell.angle_alpha   90.00
_cell.angle_beta   90.00
_cell.angle_gamma   90.00
#
_symmetry.space_group_name_H-M   'P 1'
#
loop_
_entity.id
_entity.type
_entity.pdbx_description
1 polymer ?
#
loop_
_entity_poly.entity_id
_entity_poly.type
_entity_poly.pdbx_seq_one_letter_code
_entity_poly.pdbx_strand_id
1 'polypeptide(L)'
;MDDAESWLRLAHAPGLHAGQLQEWLALGASPPVDLTRETRSALAAIGLGQSAIKALQQPDSVAIENDLAWLHAAANRWLVTWGSAAYPPLLAQIPDAPLVLYVEGDPMALCLPQLAIVGSRNPTALGRDTATQFARQLAQTGLAITSGLALGIDAAAHRGALAAGARTVAVVGRGLD
;
A
#
# COMPACT_ATOMS: atom_id res chain seq x y z
N MET A 1 -10.85 10.50 -18.13
CA MET A 1 -9.67 9.88 -17.49
C MET A 1 -10.23 9.07 -16.34
N ASP A 2 -9.93 7.81 -16.30
CA ASP A 2 -10.35 6.94 -15.19
C ASP A 2 -9.68 7.41 -13.90
N ASP A 3 -10.37 7.34 -12.77
CA ASP A 3 -9.83 7.76 -11.46
C ASP A 3 -8.56 6.96 -11.11
N ALA A 4 -8.53 5.67 -11.45
CA ALA A 4 -7.38 4.79 -11.27
C ALA A 4 -6.14 5.29 -12.04
N GLU A 5 -6.27 5.69 -13.31
CA GLU A 5 -5.16 6.22 -14.11
C GLU A 5 -4.57 7.48 -13.47
N SER A 6 -5.41 8.37 -12.98
CA SER A 6 -4.96 9.60 -12.32
C SER A 6 -4.16 9.30 -11.05
N TRP A 7 -4.62 8.37 -10.22
CA TRP A 7 -3.87 7.95 -9.02
C TRP A 7 -2.54 7.26 -9.36
N LEU A 8 -2.50 6.46 -10.41
CA LEU A 8 -1.26 5.84 -10.88
C LEU A 8 -0.25 6.89 -11.35
N ARG A 9 -0.69 7.93 -12.07
CA ARG A 9 0.18 9.06 -12.43
C ARG A 9 0.80 9.74 -11.20
N LEU A 10 0.01 9.94 -10.13
CA LEU A 10 0.52 10.49 -8.88
C LEU A 10 1.52 9.54 -8.21
N ALA A 11 1.21 8.25 -8.17
CA ALA A 11 2.08 7.24 -7.55
C ALA A 11 3.43 7.07 -8.27
N HIS A 12 3.45 7.26 -9.59
CA HIS A 12 4.69 7.22 -10.39
C HIS A 12 5.48 8.54 -10.38
N ALA A 13 4.99 9.60 -9.73
CA ALA A 13 5.71 10.86 -9.63
C ALA A 13 6.78 10.79 -8.51
N PRO A 14 8.09 10.84 -8.83
CA PRO A 14 9.14 10.63 -7.85
C PRO A 14 9.13 11.69 -6.74
N GLY A 15 9.05 11.26 -5.48
CA GLY A 15 9.04 12.14 -4.32
C GLY A 15 7.69 12.80 -4.03
N LEU A 16 6.64 12.45 -4.76
CA LEU A 16 5.27 12.81 -4.39
C LEU A 16 4.75 11.80 -3.36
N HIS A 17 4.32 12.30 -2.21
CA HIS A 17 3.79 11.50 -1.10
C HIS A 17 2.61 12.19 -0.43
N ALA A 18 1.97 11.51 0.51
CA ALA A 18 0.74 11.99 1.17
C ALA A 18 0.87 13.38 1.81
N GLY A 19 2.06 13.74 2.33
CA GLY A 19 2.31 15.05 2.94
C GLY A 19 2.06 16.21 1.97
N GLN A 20 2.59 16.14 0.73
CA GLN A 20 2.33 17.17 -0.28
C GLN A 20 0.86 17.21 -0.71
N LEU A 21 0.17 16.06 -0.76
CA LEU A 21 -1.27 16.06 -1.03
C LEU A 21 -2.07 16.72 0.09
N GLN A 22 -1.67 16.54 1.35
CA GLN A 22 -2.29 17.22 2.49
C GLN A 22 -2.09 18.75 2.40
N GLU A 23 -0.89 19.21 2.07
CA GLU A 23 -0.61 20.63 1.85
C GLU A 23 -1.47 21.19 0.71
N TRP A 24 -1.58 20.46 -0.40
CA TRP A 24 -2.43 20.82 -1.52
C TRP A 24 -3.90 20.99 -1.10
N LEU A 25 -4.45 20.04 -0.37
CA LEU A 25 -5.82 20.10 0.12
C LEU A 25 -6.03 21.22 1.15
N ALA A 26 -5.04 21.51 2.00
CA ALA A 26 -5.09 22.59 2.99
C ALA A 26 -5.17 24.00 2.33
N LEU A 27 -4.71 24.14 1.11
CA LEU A 27 -4.85 25.36 0.32
C LEU A 27 -6.26 25.54 -0.29
N GLY A 28 -7.21 24.65 0.03
CA GLY A 28 -8.57 24.67 -0.52
C GLY A 28 -8.65 24.19 -1.97
N ALA A 29 -7.66 23.42 -2.38
CA ALA A 29 -7.57 22.91 -3.73
C ALA A 29 -8.50 21.71 -3.98
N SER A 30 -8.69 21.38 -5.23
CA SER A 30 -9.47 20.25 -5.73
C SER A 30 -8.92 18.89 -5.28
N PRO A 31 -9.65 17.77 -5.49
CA PRO A 31 -9.17 16.43 -5.17
C PRO A 31 -7.77 16.15 -5.71
N PRO A 32 -6.97 15.28 -5.06
CA PRO A 32 -5.58 15.01 -5.44
C PRO A 32 -5.38 14.64 -6.91
N VAL A 33 -6.35 13.96 -7.52
CA VAL A 33 -6.31 13.59 -8.96
C VAL A 33 -6.24 14.78 -9.91
N ASP A 34 -6.71 15.95 -9.50
CA ASP A 34 -6.64 17.16 -10.33
C ASP A 34 -5.21 17.71 -10.47
N LEU A 35 -4.29 17.33 -9.57
CA LEU A 35 -2.86 17.63 -9.70
C LEU A 35 -2.29 17.19 -11.05
N THR A 36 -2.81 16.14 -11.63
CA THR A 36 -2.36 15.65 -12.95
C THR A 36 -2.65 16.64 -14.09
N ARG A 37 -3.51 17.63 -13.85
CA ARG A 37 -3.94 18.64 -14.82
C ARG A 37 -3.37 20.03 -14.55
N GLU A 38 -2.66 20.18 -13.42
CA GLU A 38 -2.15 21.48 -12.97
C GLU A 38 -0.97 21.97 -13.80
N THR A 39 -0.81 23.29 -13.78
CA THR A 39 0.31 23.95 -14.44
C THR A 39 1.62 23.70 -13.67
N ARG A 40 2.75 23.77 -14.39
CA ARG A 40 4.07 23.65 -13.79
C ARG A 40 4.31 24.60 -12.62
N SER A 41 3.81 25.84 -12.73
CA SER A 41 3.95 26.87 -11.70
C SER A 41 3.13 26.55 -10.46
N ALA A 42 1.91 26.03 -10.61
CA ALA A 42 1.08 25.59 -9.49
C ALA A 42 1.71 24.41 -8.75
N LEU A 43 2.20 23.41 -9.50
CA LEU A 43 2.89 22.25 -8.93
C LEU A 43 4.18 22.64 -8.18
N ALA A 44 4.94 23.59 -8.70
CA ALA A 44 6.14 24.11 -8.03
C ALA A 44 5.79 24.90 -6.76
N ALA A 45 4.66 25.63 -6.74
CA ALA A 45 4.22 26.40 -5.58
C ALA A 45 3.87 25.55 -4.37
N ILE A 46 3.46 24.29 -4.57
CA ILE A 46 3.22 23.30 -3.49
C ILE A 46 4.47 22.47 -3.15
N GLY A 47 5.64 22.92 -3.58
CA GLY A 47 6.91 22.29 -3.22
C GLY A 47 7.30 21.05 -4.02
N LEU A 48 6.60 20.73 -5.13
CA LEU A 48 6.98 19.58 -5.95
C LEU A 48 8.32 19.81 -6.66
N GLY A 49 9.19 18.82 -6.57
CA GLY A 49 10.47 18.80 -7.27
C GLY A 49 10.31 18.69 -8.80
N GLN A 50 11.34 19.11 -9.54
CA GLN A 50 11.31 19.11 -11.02
C GLN A 50 11.06 17.71 -11.61
N SER A 51 11.55 16.64 -10.96
CA SER A 51 11.32 15.25 -11.38
C SER A 51 9.84 14.85 -11.27
N ALA A 52 9.18 15.20 -10.16
CA ALA A 52 7.77 14.94 -9.95
C ALA A 52 6.91 15.71 -10.98
N ILE A 53 7.19 17.01 -11.14
CA ILE A 53 6.49 17.86 -12.11
C ILE A 53 6.63 17.28 -13.54
N LYS A 54 7.84 16.89 -13.92
CA LYS A 54 8.07 16.26 -15.24
C LYS A 54 7.28 14.96 -15.39
N ALA A 55 7.28 14.09 -14.38
CA ALA A 55 6.54 12.83 -14.42
C ALA A 55 5.02 13.04 -14.52
N LEU A 56 4.46 14.06 -13.84
CA LEU A 56 3.05 14.40 -13.95
C LEU A 56 2.67 14.93 -15.34
N GLN A 57 3.54 15.75 -15.94
CA GLN A 57 3.31 16.33 -17.27
C GLN A 57 3.61 15.38 -18.44
N GLN A 58 4.53 14.45 -18.23
CA GLN A 58 4.97 13.44 -19.19
C GLN A 58 5.03 12.07 -18.51
N PRO A 59 3.86 11.49 -18.18
CA PRO A 59 3.81 10.22 -17.44
C PRO A 59 4.38 9.07 -18.28
N ASP A 60 4.94 8.08 -17.59
CA ASP A 60 5.32 6.81 -18.21
C ASP A 60 4.06 6.00 -18.53
N SER A 61 3.56 6.16 -19.75
CA SER A 61 2.34 5.49 -20.21
C SER A 61 2.48 3.96 -20.16
N VAL A 62 3.67 3.42 -20.42
CA VAL A 62 3.89 1.97 -20.41
C VAL A 62 3.78 1.41 -18.99
N ALA A 63 4.36 2.09 -18.01
CA ALA A 63 4.25 1.68 -16.61
C ALA A 63 2.79 1.73 -16.14
N ILE A 64 2.07 2.79 -16.47
CA ILE A 64 0.64 2.95 -16.12
C ILE A 64 -0.23 1.89 -16.80
N GLU A 65 -0.01 1.60 -18.08
CA GLU A 65 -0.72 0.57 -18.81
C GLU A 65 -0.48 -0.83 -18.18
N ASN A 66 0.74 -1.13 -17.75
CA ASN A 66 1.05 -2.38 -17.05
C ASN A 66 0.32 -2.48 -15.71
N ASP A 67 0.26 -1.39 -14.93
CA ASP A 67 -0.47 -1.36 -13.67
C ASP A 67 -1.99 -1.56 -13.87
N LEU A 68 -2.56 -0.90 -14.87
CA LEU A 68 -3.97 -1.09 -15.24
C LEU A 68 -4.24 -2.52 -15.75
N ALA A 69 -3.34 -3.07 -16.54
CA ALA A 69 -3.44 -4.46 -16.99
C ALA A 69 -3.38 -5.43 -15.79
N TRP A 70 -2.48 -5.20 -14.84
CA TRP A 70 -2.44 -5.97 -13.59
C TRP A 70 -3.77 -5.85 -12.83
N LEU A 71 -4.31 -4.65 -12.66
CA LEU A 71 -5.58 -4.42 -11.95
C LEU A 71 -6.73 -5.20 -12.60
N HIS A 72 -6.82 -5.17 -13.91
CA HIS A 72 -7.91 -5.80 -14.65
C HIS A 72 -7.74 -7.32 -14.87
N ALA A 73 -6.56 -7.87 -14.59
CA ALA A 73 -6.27 -9.29 -14.82
C ALA A 73 -7.01 -10.24 -13.87
N ALA A 74 -7.50 -9.76 -12.70
CA ALA A 74 -8.27 -10.57 -11.76
C ALA A 74 -9.27 -9.71 -10.96
N ALA A 75 -10.43 -10.29 -10.65
CA ALA A 75 -11.52 -9.61 -9.95
C ALA A 75 -11.20 -9.29 -8.47
N ASN A 76 -10.18 -9.90 -7.89
CA ASN A 76 -9.73 -9.70 -6.52
C ASN A 76 -8.52 -8.76 -6.41
N ARG A 77 -8.22 -7.98 -7.46
CA ARG A 77 -7.15 -6.98 -7.48
C ARG A 77 -7.72 -5.57 -7.36
N TRP A 78 -7.08 -4.76 -6.55
CA TRP A 78 -7.55 -3.43 -6.20
C TRP A 78 -6.40 -2.44 -6.17
N LEU A 79 -6.69 -1.19 -6.53
CA LEU A 79 -5.86 -0.05 -6.17
C LEU A 79 -6.52 0.66 -4.99
N VAL A 80 -5.90 0.56 -3.82
CA VAL A 80 -6.37 1.27 -2.62
C VAL A 80 -5.63 2.58 -2.54
N THR A 81 -6.35 3.67 -2.76
CA THR A 81 -5.78 5.01 -2.86
C THR A 81 -5.78 5.71 -1.51
N TRP A 82 -4.81 6.58 -1.29
CA TRP A 82 -4.73 7.41 -0.10
C TRP A 82 -6.02 8.23 0.09
N GLY A 83 -6.54 8.23 1.32
CA GLY A 83 -7.83 8.86 1.65
C GLY A 83 -9.08 8.04 1.34
N SER A 84 -8.97 6.88 0.67
CA SER A 84 -10.12 5.96 0.50
C SER A 84 -10.46 5.23 1.80
N ALA A 85 -11.69 4.74 1.90
CA ALA A 85 -12.18 4.02 3.09
C ALA A 85 -11.40 2.72 3.39
N ALA A 86 -10.79 2.09 2.39
CA ALA A 86 -9.99 0.89 2.54
C ALA A 86 -8.51 1.18 2.85
N TYR A 87 -8.08 2.45 2.83
CA TYR A 87 -6.69 2.80 3.13
C TYR A 87 -6.41 2.68 4.64
N PRO A 88 -5.32 1.97 5.06
CA PRO A 88 -5.05 1.73 6.47
C PRO A 88 -4.84 3.03 7.26
N PRO A 89 -5.64 3.30 8.33
CA PRO A 89 -5.58 4.57 9.03
C PRO A 89 -4.22 4.88 9.68
N LEU A 90 -3.51 3.85 10.15
CA LEU A 90 -2.19 4.02 10.74
C LEU A 90 -1.13 4.29 9.67
N LEU A 91 -1.26 3.69 8.50
CA LEU A 91 -0.35 3.95 7.38
C LEU A 91 -0.53 5.39 6.85
N ALA A 92 -1.74 5.92 6.88
CA ALA A 92 -2.01 7.29 6.47
C ALA A 92 -1.32 8.35 7.36
N GLN A 93 -0.86 7.98 8.55
CA GLN A 93 -0.24 8.89 9.52
C GLN A 93 1.27 9.05 9.33
N ILE A 94 1.92 8.19 8.56
CA ILE A 94 3.35 8.35 8.31
C ILE A 94 3.59 9.46 7.26
N PRO A 95 4.68 10.23 7.37
CA PRO A 95 4.93 11.40 6.49
C PRO A 95 5.02 11.04 5.01
N ASP A 96 5.59 9.87 4.71
CA ASP A 96 5.83 9.35 3.37
C ASP A 96 4.86 8.19 3.00
N ALA A 97 3.63 8.27 3.52
CA ALA A 97 2.60 7.28 3.19
C ALA A 97 2.44 7.14 1.66
N PRO A 98 2.45 5.90 1.14
CA PRO A 98 2.29 5.66 -0.30
C PRO A 98 0.91 6.10 -0.78
N LEU A 99 0.84 6.68 -1.97
CA LEU A 99 -0.42 7.20 -2.51
C LEU A 99 -1.36 6.09 -2.99
N VAL A 100 -0.80 4.96 -3.38
CA VAL A 100 -1.50 3.80 -3.90
C VAL A 100 -0.92 2.53 -3.30
N LEU A 101 -1.80 1.63 -2.88
CA LEU A 101 -1.46 0.26 -2.50
C LEU A 101 -2.05 -0.68 -3.56
N TYR A 102 -1.22 -1.57 -4.09
CA TYR A 102 -1.66 -2.67 -4.94
C TYR A 102 -2.08 -3.82 -4.04
N VAL A 103 -3.33 -4.22 -4.10
CA VAL A 103 -3.90 -5.21 -3.19
C VAL A 103 -4.49 -6.38 -3.99
N GLU A 104 -4.12 -7.60 -3.61
CA GLU A 104 -4.76 -8.81 -4.09
C GLU A 104 -5.45 -9.49 -2.90
N GLY A 105 -6.76 -9.67 -2.98
CA GLY A 105 -7.60 -10.22 -1.93
C GLY A 105 -8.68 -9.24 -1.46
N ASP A 106 -8.96 -9.23 -0.14
CA ASP A 106 -9.96 -8.35 0.46
C ASP A 106 -9.30 -7.05 0.97
N PRO A 107 -9.53 -5.90 0.32
CA PRO A 107 -8.90 -4.64 0.73
C PRO A 107 -9.34 -4.17 2.12
N MET A 108 -10.53 -4.57 2.60
CA MET A 108 -10.99 -4.21 3.94
C MET A 108 -10.20 -4.90 5.05
N ALA A 109 -9.47 -5.97 4.73
CA ALA A 109 -8.56 -6.61 5.68
C ALA A 109 -7.43 -5.67 6.13
N LEU A 110 -7.08 -4.67 5.33
CA LEU A 110 -6.04 -3.68 5.65
C LEU A 110 -6.44 -2.76 6.81
N CYS A 111 -7.73 -2.59 7.08
CA CYS A 111 -8.26 -1.73 8.14
C CYS A 111 -8.58 -2.48 9.45
N LEU A 112 -8.40 -3.80 9.49
CA LEU A 112 -8.59 -4.57 10.70
C LEU A 112 -7.54 -4.21 11.77
N PRO A 113 -7.83 -4.42 13.06
CA PRO A 113 -6.79 -4.43 14.08
C PRO A 113 -5.74 -5.48 13.73
N GLN A 114 -4.48 -5.07 13.64
CA GLN A 114 -3.40 -5.92 13.12
C GLN A 114 -2.20 -5.94 14.06
N LEU A 115 -1.48 -7.06 14.05
CA LEU A 115 -0.18 -7.19 14.70
C LEU A 115 0.84 -7.72 13.71
N ALA A 116 1.96 -7.01 13.57
CA ALA A 116 3.06 -7.43 12.72
C ALA A 116 3.94 -8.45 13.45
N ILE A 117 4.22 -9.59 12.80
CA ILE A 117 5.18 -10.60 13.25
C ILE A 117 6.23 -10.76 12.16
N VAL A 118 7.45 -10.37 12.47
CA VAL A 118 8.60 -10.42 11.55
C VAL A 118 9.80 -11.06 12.20
N GLY A 119 10.73 -11.59 11.41
CA GLY A 119 11.93 -12.16 11.98
C GLY A 119 12.86 -12.83 10.97
N SER A 120 13.73 -13.70 11.47
CA SER A 120 14.75 -14.36 10.69
C SER A 120 14.17 -15.20 9.54
N ARG A 121 14.82 -15.14 8.38
CA ARG A 121 14.55 -16.03 7.24
C ARG A 121 15.02 -17.46 7.49
N ASN A 122 15.96 -17.64 8.43
CA ASN A 122 16.50 -18.94 8.82
C ASN A 122 16.40 -19.13 10.35
N PRO A 123 15.17 -19.27 10.91
CA PRO A 123 14.95 -19.43 12.33
C PRO A 123 15.30 -20.84 12.81
N THR A 124 15.55 -21.00 14.12
CA THR A 124 15.57 -22.31 14.77
C THR A 124 14.18 -22.97 14.71
N ALA A 125 14.12 -24.28 14.91
CA ALA A 125 12.84 -25.01 14.99
C ALA A 125 11.94 -24.39 16.09
N LEU A 126 12.49 -24.17 17.29
CA LEU A 126 11.78 -23.53 18.39
C LEU A 126 11.25 -22.13 18.03
N GLY A 127 12.08 -21.29 17.38
CA GLY A 127 11.66 -19.95 16.95
C GLY A 127 10.50 -19.99 15.96
N ARG A 128 10.50 -20.94 15.04
CA ARG A 128 9.41 -21.17 14.07
C ARG A 128 8.12 -21.60 14.76
N ASP A 129 8.24 -22.57 15.69
CA ASP A 129 7.08 -23.08 16.43
C ASP A 129 6.49 -21.98 17.32
N THR A 130 7.34 -21.20 17.99
CA THR A 130 6.92 -20.05 18.80
C THR A 130 6.16 -19.04 17.95
N ALA A 131 6.71 -18.64 16.79
CA ALA A 131 6.04 -17.68 15.90
C ALA A 131 4.67 -18.20 15.42
N THR A 132 4.58 -19.49 15.06
CA THR A 132 3.32 -20.11 14.65
C THR A 132 2.28 -20.08 15.77
N GLN A 133 2.69 -20.46 17.01
CA GLN A 133 1.78 -20.49 18.17
C GLN A 133 1.32 -19.09 18.57
N PHE A 134 2.24 -18.11 18.62
CA PHE A 134 1.89 -16.71 18.91
C PHE A 134 0.90 -16.16 17.88
N ALA A 135 1.20 -16.32 16.58
CA ALA A 135 0.33 -15.88 15.52
C ALA A 135 -1.07 -16.49 15.64
N ARG A 136 -1.14 -17.81 15.91
CA ARG A 136 -2.41 -18.51 16.09
C ARG A 136 -3.20 -17.99 17.29
N GLN A 137 -2.56 -17.83 18.45
CA GLN A 137 -3.23 -17.36 19.67
C GLN A 137 -3.73 -15.92 19.50
N LEU A 138 -2.91 -15.02 18.97
CA LEU A 138 -3.30 -13.62 18.72
C LEU A 138 -4.41 -13.53 17.68
N ALA A 139 -4.34 -14.34 16.64
CA ALA A 139 -5.37 -14.40 15.63
C ALA A 139 -6.73 -14.87 16.18
N GLN A 140 -6.74 -15.78 17.15
CA GLN A 140 -7.95 -16.21 17.86
C GLN A 140 -8.60 -15.11 18.71
N THR A 141 -7.87 -14.05 19.06
CA THR A 141 -8.43 -12.86 19.74
C THR A 141 -9.05 -11.84 18.76
N GLY A 142 -9.06 -12.13 17.48
CA GLY A 142 -9.62 -11.25 16.45
C GLY A 142 -8.61 -10.32 15.75
N LEU A 143 -7.32 -10.46 16.07
CA LEU A 143 -6.26 -9.71 15.36
C LEU A 143 -5.95 -10.34 14.00
N ALA A 144 -5.79 -9.52 12.97
CA ALA A 144 -5.14 -9.95 11.75
C ALA A 144 -3.62 -9.99 11.95
N ILE A 145 -2.95 -10.96 11.34
CA ILE A 145 -1.49 -11.05 11.41
C ILE A 145 -0.88 -10.49 10.14
N THR A 146 -0.01 -9.51 10.29
CA THR A 146 0.70 -8.88 9.17
C THR A 146 2.16 -9.34 9.14
N SER A 147 2.69 -9.68 7.97
CA SER A 147 4.08 -10.08 7.79
C SER A 147 4.55 -9.85 6.36
N GLY A 148 5.87 -10.02 6.10
CA GLY A 148 6.50 -9.71 4.82
C GLY A 148 6.52 -10.86 3.80
N LEU A 149 5.83 -11.97 4.06
CA LEU A 149 5.77 -13.15 3.20
C LEU A 149 7.14 -13.82 2.94
N ALA A 150 8.17 -13.50 3.70
CA ALA A 150 9.48 -14.12 3.57
C ALA A 150 9.48 -15.56 4.12
N LEU A 151 10.52 -16.33 3.77
CA LEU A 151 10.78 -17.61 4.43
C LEU A 151 11.06 -17.39 5.92
N GLY A 152 10.84 -18.45 6.73
CA GLY A 152 11.17 -18.42 8.15
C GLY A 152 10.05 -17.94 9.05
N ILE A 153 10.30 -16.91 9.85
CA ILE A 153 9.32 -16.40 10.84
C ILE A 153 8.07 -15.84 10.17
N ASP A 154 8.21 -15.10 9.09
CA ASP A 154 7.07 -14.53 8.36
C ASP A 154 6.11 -15.63 7.88
N ALA A 155 6.65 -16.64 7.20
CA ALA A 155 5.85 -17.79 6.75
C ALA A 155 5.23 -18.57 7.93
N ALA A 156 5.90 -18.65 9.08
CA ALA A 156 5.36 -19.27 10.28
C ALA A 156 4.19 -18.47 10.86
N ALA A 157 4.30 -17.14 10.88
CA ALA A 157 3.26 -16.24 11.35
C ALA A 157 2.00 -16.36 10.48
N HIS A 158 2.14 -16.31 9.15
CA HIS A 158 1.01 -16.49 8.23
C HIS A 158 0.33 -17.86 8.45
N ARG A 159 1.10 -18.96 8.55
CA ARG A 159 0.54 -20.29 8.83
C ARG A 159 -0.22 -20.35 10.16
N GLY A 160 0.31 -19.69 11.20
CA GLY A 160 -0.36 -19.62 12.50
C GLY A 160 -1.73 -18.94 12.42
N ALA A 161 -1.82 -17.80 11.74
CA ALA A 161 -3.06 -17.08 11.51
C ALA A 161 -4.07 -17.91 10.70
N LEU A 162 -3.63 -18.51 9.60
CA LEU A 162 -4.48 -19.36 8.75
C LEU A 162 -4.98 -20.60 9.51
N ALA A 163 -4.14 -21.22 10.35
CA ALA A 163 -4.54 -22.34 11.20
C ALA A 163 -5.58 -21.96 12.27
N ALA A 164 -5.72 -20.67 12.59
CA ALA A 164 -6.78 -20.15 13.46
C ALA A 164 -8.06 -19.79 12.67
N GLY A 165 -8.09 -19.93 11.36
CA GLY A 165 -9.18 -19.46 10.51
C GLY A 165 -9.26 -17.92 10.42
N ALA A 166 -8.20 -17.22 10.81
CA ALA A 166 -8.18 -15.76 10.87
C ALA A 166 -7.57 -15.15 9.60
N ARG A 167 -7.70 -13.83 9.48
CA ARG A 167 -7.12 -13.07 8.37
C ARG A 167 -5.64 -12.81 8.59
N THR A 168 -4.89 -12.80 7.49
CA THR A 168 -3.49 -12.41 7.48
C THR A 168 -3.20 -11.53 6.28
N VAL A 169 -2.31 -10.56 6.46
CA VAL A 169 -1.93 -9.57 5.44
C VAL A 169 -0.46 -9.74 5.12
N ALA A 170 -0.13 -9.97 3.86
CA ALA A 170 1.24 -9.98 3.38
C ALA A 170 1.60 -8.61 2.80
N VAL A 171 2.67 -8.00 3.30
CA VAL A 171 3.20 -6.73 2.77
C VAL A 171 4.51 -7.03 2.06
N VAL A 172 4.53 -6.85 0.75
CA VAL A 172 5.69 -7.15 -0.09
C VAL A 172 6.17 -5.90 -0.81
N GLY A 173 7.48 -5.77 -0.98
CA GLY A 173 8.11 -4.64 -1.68
C GLY A 173 8.36 -4.90 -3.17
N ARG A 174 7.76 -5.96 -3.74
CA ARG A 174 7.83 -6.33 -5.16
C ARG A 174 6.42 -6.48 -5.69
N GLY A 175 6.27 -6.60 -7.02
CA GLY A 175 5.00 -6.94 -7.64
C GLY A 175 4.38 -8.22 -7.04
N LEU A 176 3.07 -8.35 -7.20
CA LEU A 176 2.28 -9.49 -6.70
C LEU A 176 2.14 -10.61 -7.76
N ASP A 177 3.02 -10.61 -8.74
CA ASP A 177 3.17 -11.55 -9.84
C ASP A 177 4.26 -12.61 -9.58
#